data_e6916635ffd79073966a7639e9751129
#
_entry.id   e6916635ffd79073966a7639e9751129
#
_cell.length_a   1.000
_cell.length_b   1.000
_cell.length_c   1.000
_cell.angle_alpha   90.00
_cell.angle_beta   90.00
_cell.angle_gamma   90.00
#
_symmetry.space_group_name_H-M   'P 1'
#
loop_
_entity.id
_entity.type
_entity.pdbx_description
1 polymer ?
#
loop_
_entity_poly.entity_id
_entity_poly.type
_entity_poly.pdbx_seq_one_letter_code
_entity_poly.pdbx_strand_id
1 'polypeptide(L)'
;MAEYLSNAVQNVALDNPVLFTDSIPCNKGYIYHEDGTGIFILKGCTNNCFARYQVTFNGNIAIPTGGAITPISIAISVLGEPRLTSRAIFTPTVVDEYGNVTSTALITVPKGCCFSIAVRYVDATTDDPTTVPTPTIEVQNANLVIDRVA
;
A
#
# COMPACT_ATOMS: atom_id res chain seq x y z
N MET A 1 10.91 -11.03 8.72
CA MET A 1 9.77 -10.90 7.80
C MET A 1 8.48 -10.80 8.59
N ALA A 2 7.63 -9.88 8.21
CA ALA A 2 6.31 -9.71 8.80
C ALA A 2 5.27 -9.66 7.69
N GLU A 3 4.08 -10.18 7.98
CA GLU A 3 2.97 -10.22 7.04
C GLU A 3 1.72 -9.61 7.67
N TYR A 4 1.05 -8.76 6.94
CA TYR A 4 -0.14 -8.05 7.39
C TYR A 4 -1.28 -8.32 6.41
N LEU A 5 -2.46 -8.60 6.95
CA LEU A 5 -3.56 -9.19 6.20
C LEU A 5 -4.86 -8.43 6.44
N SER A 6 -5.68 -8.36 5.40
CA SER A 6 -7.08 -7.95 5.52
C SER A 6 -7.88 -8.68 4.44
N ASN A 7 -8.68 -9.66 4.84
CA ASN A 7 -9.43 -10.51 3.91
C ASN A 7 -10.74 -9.88 3.44
N ALA A 8 -11.37 -9.05 4.28
CA ALA A 8 -12.66 -8.45 3.98
C ALA A 8 -12.55 -7.36 2.90
N VAL A 9 -13.64 -7.13 2.19
CA VAL A 9 -13.77 -6.00 1.27
C VAL A 9 -13.76 -4.70 2.09
N GLN A 10 -12.93 -3.75 1.70
CA GLN A 10 -12.91 -2.42 2.29
C GLN A 10 -12.97 -1.34 1.22
N ASN A 11 -13.63 -0.23 1.55
CA ASN A 11 -13.67 0.95 0.69
C ASN A 11 -12.52 1.88 1.06
N VAL A 12 -11.73 2.26 0.06
CA VAL A 12 -10.59 3.14 0.24
C VAL A 12 -10.79 4.38 -0.61
N ALA A 13 -10.87 5.53 0.06
CA ALA A 13 -10.99 6.82 -0.62
C ALA A 13 -9.64 7.25 -1.21
N LEU A 14 -9.68 8.15 -2.19
CA LEU A 14 -8.47 8.69 -2.82
C LEU A 14 -7.51 9.25 -1.75
N ASP A 15 -6.24 8.91 -1.89
CA ASP A 15 -5.14 9.27 -0.99
C ASP A 15 -5.23 8.67 0.42
N ASN A 16 -6.20 7.82 0.69
CA ASN A 16 -6.31 7.13 1.98
C ASN A 16 -5.57 5.79 1.94
N PRO A 17 -5.11 5.29 3.09
CA PRO A 17 -4.42 4.02 3.16
C PRO A 17 -5.36 2.82 3.14
N VAL A 18 -4.87 1.70 2.63
CA VAL A 18 -5.48 0.39 2.82
C VAL A 18 -5.24 -0.03 4.27
N LEU A 19 -6.28 -0.53 4.93
CA LEU A 19 -6.22 -0.96 6.33
C LEU A 19 -5.91 -2.44 6.43
N PHE A 20 -5.14 -2.82 7.45
CA PHE A 20 -4.80 -4.21 7.72
C PHE A 20 -5.23 -4.57 9.14
N THR A 21 -6.07 -5.59 9.26
CA THR A 21 -6.68 -5.99 10.51
C THR A 21 -5.93 -7.08 11.26
N ASP A 22 -5.17 -7.90 10.52
CA ASP A 22 -4.44 -9.03 11.08
C ASP A 22 -2.96 -8.91 10.78
N SER A 23 -2.12 -9.43 11.68
CA SER A 23 -0.68 -9.39 11.52
C SER A 23 -0.03 -10.70 11.93
N ILE A 24 1.02 -11.07 11.20
CA ILE A 24 1.97 -12.11 11.61
C ILE A 24 3.27 -11.36 11.90
N PRO A 25 3.53 -11.01 13.16
CA PRO A 25 4.59 -10.06 13.49
C PRO A 25 5.99 -10.65 13.36
N CYS A 26 6.93 -9.75 13.08
CA CYS A 26 8.35 -10.03 13.22
C CYS A 26 8.76 -9.90 14.71
N ASN A 27 9.45 -10.89 15.25
CA ASN A 27 9.81 -10.94 16.67
C ASN A 27 10.92 -9.95 17.08
N LYS A 28 11.49 -9.18 16.16
CA LYS A 28 12.64 -8.32 16.45
C LYS A 28 12.32 -6.84 16.63
N GLY A 29 11.05 -6.45 16.55
CA GLY A 29 10.63 -5.08 16.81
C GLY A 29 11.10 -4.03 15.77
N TYR A 30 11.48 -4.45 14.58
CA TYR A 30 11.90 -3.52 13.51
C TYR A 30 10.74 -2.79 12.86
N ILE A 31 9.54 -3.33 12.97
CA ILE A 31 8.33 -2.83 12.34
C ILE A 31 7.27 -2.65 13.42
N TYR A 32 6.64 -1.47 13.44
CA TYR A 32 5.50 -1.21 14.30
C TYR A 32 4.24 -1.04 13.44
N HIS A 33 3.17 -1.72 13.82
CA HIS A 33 1.86 -1.59 13.21
C HIS A 33 0.78 -1.85 14.26
N GLU A 34 -0.22 -0.99 14.28
CA GLU A 34 -1.43 -1.18 15.09
C GLU A 34 -2.51 -1.82 14.22
N ASP A 35 -3.07 -2.95 14.65
CA ASP A 35 -4.13 -3.66 13.91
C ASP A 35 -5.33 -2.73 13.67
N GLY A 36 -5.87 -2.78 12.45
CA GLY A 36 -6.96 -1.90 12.02
C GLY A 36 -6.50 -0.58 11.41
N THR A 37 -5.19 -0.31 11.38
CA THR A 37 -4.64 0.89 10.72
C THR A 37 -3.95 0.53 9.42
N GLY A 38 -3.61 1.55 8.62
CA GLY A 38 -2.86 1.40 7.38
C GLY A 38 -1.44 1.96 7.45
N ILE A 39 -0.97 2.37 8.62
CA ILE A 39 0.35 3.00 8.78
C ILE A 39 1.32 2.01 9.44
N PHE A 40 2.47 1.84 8.83
CA PHE A 40 3.56 1.00 9.33
C PHE A 40 4.78 1.86 9.60
N ILE A 41 5.46 1.61 10.70
CA ILE A 41 6.70 2.32 11.06
C ILE A 41 7.87 1.36 10.88
N LEU A 42 8.79 1.71 9.98
CA LEU A 42 10.03 0.97 9.76
C LEU A 42 11.15 1.65 10.55
N LYS A 43 11.83 0.89 11.38
CA LYS A 43 12.86 1.41 12.28
C LYS A 43 14.26 1.18 11.72
N GLY A 44 15.10 2.18 11.82
CA GLY A 44 16.52 2.12 11.45
C GLY A 44 17.40 1.52 12.55
N CYS A 45 16.98 0.37 13.11
CA CYS A 45 17.74 -0.35 14.15
C CYS A 45 18.86 -1.16 13.50
N THR A 46 20.04 -0.56 13.36
CA THR A 46 21.18 -1.17 12.67
C THR A 46 22.49 -0.61 13.19
N ASN A 47 23.57 -1.37 13.06
CA ASN A 47 24.94 -0.90 13.28
C ASN A 47 25.55 -0.30 12.01
N ASN A 48 24.91 -0.47 10.85
CA ASN A 48 25.31 0.13 9.60
C ASN A 48 24.75 1.55 9.45
N CYS A 49 25.03 2.22 8.33
CA CYS A 49 24.51 3.57 8.10
C CYS A 49 23.00 3.60 7.89
N PHE A 50 22.41 2.50 7.41
CA PHE A 50 20.98 2.38 7.13
C PHE A 50 20.51 0.94 7.22
N ALA A 51 19.21 0.77 7.42
CA ALA A 51 18.50 -0.50 7.29
C ALA A 51 17.67 -0.49 6.00
N ARG A 52 17.58 -1.64 5.33
CA ARG A 52 16.79 -1.77 4.11
C ARG A 52 15.65 -2.75 4.29
N TYR A 53 14.50 -2.38 3.77
CA TYR A 53 13.28 -3.18 3.82
C TYR A 53 12.73 -3.37 2.42
N GLN A 54 12.34 -4.59 2.10
CA GLN A 54 11.55 -4.88 0.92
C GLN A 54 10.09 -4.97 1.34
N VAL A 55 9.24 -4.17 0.71
CA VAL A 55 7.81 -4.10 0.99
C VAL A 55 7.07 -4.55 -0.26
N THR A 56 6.21 -5.55 -0.11
CA THR A 56 5.42 -6.09 -1.22
C THR A 56 3.95 -6.10 -0.84
N PHE A 57 3.14 -5.40 -1.60
CA PHE A 57 1.68 -5.42 -1.49
C PHE A 57 1.09 -6.29 -2.59
N ASN A 58 0.09 -7.08 -2.23
CA ASN A 58 -0.73 -7.85 -3.16
C ASN A 58 -2.19 -7.75 -2.72
N GLY A 59 -3.08 -7.47 -3.65
CA GLY A 59 -4.49 -7.35 -3.36
C GLY A 59 -5.34 -7.30 -4.62
N ASN A 60 -6.64 -7.43 -4.45
CA ASN A 60 -7.62 -7.30 -5.53
C ASN A 60 -8.32 -5.96 -5.38
N ILE A 61 -8.37 -5.18 -6.46
CA ILE A 61 -9.02 -3.86 -6.46
C ILE A 61 -10.11 -3.80 -7.51
N ALA A 62 -11.15 -3.02 -7.22
CA ALA A 62 -12.29 -2.81 -8.11
C ALA A 62 -12.89 -1.43 -7.92
N ILE A 63 -13.68 -0.99 -8.89
CA ILE A 63 -14.50 0.22 -8.76
C ILE A 63 -15.86 -0.20 -8.20
N PRO A 64 -16.33 0.41 -7.10
CA PRO A 64 -17.61 0.07 -6.50
C PRO A 64 -18.78 0.45 -7.41
N THR A 65 -19.94 -0.17 -7.20
CA THR A 65 -21.18 0.16 -7.90
C THR A 65 -21.51 1.65 -7.74
N GLY A 66 -21.79 2.30 -8.85
CA GLY A 66 -22.03 3.75 -8.91
C GLY A 66 -20.79 4.58 -9.17
N GLY A 67 -19.60 3.99 -9.18
CA GLY A 67 -18.38 4.66 -9.56
C GLY A 67 -18.21 4.78 -11.07
N ALA A 68 -17.48 5.81 -11.52
CA ALA A 68 -17.13 5.96 -12.92
C ALA A 68 -15.94 5.05 -13.28
N ILE A 69 -15.96 4.45 -14.46
CA ILE A 69 -14.87 3.61 -14.93
C ILE A 69 -13.68 4.49 -15.32
N THR A 70 -12.62 4.40 -14.52
CA THR A 70 -11.35 5.10 -14.75
C THR A 70 -10.21 4.18 -14.39
N PRO A 71 -8.97 4.45 -14.85
CA PRO A 71 -7.81 3.76 -14.31
C PRO A 71 -7.72 3.98 -12.79
N ILE A 72 -7.47 2.92 -12.06
CA ILE A 72 -7.27 2.96 -10.62
C ILE A 72 -5.90 2.37 -10.29
N SER A 73 -5.29 2.85 -9.22
CA SER A 73 -3.97 2.37 -8.84
C SER A 73 -3.75 2.41 -7.34
N ILE A 74 -2.85 1.57 -6.88
CA ILE A 74 -2.29 1.63 -5.54
C ILE A 74 -0.79 1.90 -5.65
N ALA A 75 -0.24 2.53 -4.63
CA ALA A 75 1.20 2.72 -4.52
C ALA A 75 1.62 2.66 -3.06
N ILE A 76 2.89 2.34 -2.84
CA ILE A 76 3.50 2.39 -1.53
C ILE A 76 3.97 3.83 -1.30
N SER A 77 3.48 4.46 -0.23
CA SER A 77 3.90 5.79 0.18
C SER A 77 4.94 5.70 1.29
N VAL A 78 5.89 6.63 1.27
CA VAL A 78 6.93 6.77 2.29
C VAL A 78 6.87 8.18 2.83
N LEU A 79 6.69 8.32 4.15
CA LEU A 79 6.54 9.62 4.81
C LEU A 79 5.41 10.48 4.21
N GLY A 80 4.32 9.82 3.80
CA GLY A 80 3.16 10.49 3.20
C GLY A 80 3.25 10.73 1.70
N GLU A 81 4.42 10.54 1.08
CA GLU A 81 4.61 10.75 -0.36
C GLU A 81 4.50 9.42 -1.12
N PRO A 82 3.55 9.29 -2.06
CA PRO A 82 3.47 8.10 -2.89
C PRO A 82 4.72 7.92 -3.73
N ARG A 83 5.28 6.71 -3.70
CA ARG A 83 6.38 6.36 -4.58
C ARG A 83 5.81 5.88 -5.91
N LEU A 84 5.77 6.76 -6.90
CA LEU A 84 5.10 6.50 -8.17
C LEU A 84 5.71 5.33 -8.95
N THR A 85 6.97 5.01 -8.73
CA THR A 85 7.59 3.83 -9.33
C THR A 85 7.03 2.51 -8.79
N SER A 86 6.33 2.53 -7.65
CA SER A 86 5.63 1.39 -7.08
C SER A 86 4.15 1.33 -7.46
N ARG A 87 3.68 2.26 -8.29
CA ARG A 87 2.27 2.35 -8.67
C ARG A 87 1.85 1.16 -9.55
N ALA A 88 0.84 0.43 -9.11
CA ALA A 88 0.24 -0.67 -9.86
C ALA A 88 -1.13 -0.22 -10.36
N ILE A 89 -1.28 -0.15 -11.68
CA ILE A 89 -2.47 0.41 -12.34
C ILE A 89 -3.34 -0.71 -12.89
N PHE A 90 -4.65 -0.60 -12.66
CA PHE A 90 -5.66 -1.48 -13.22
C PHE A 90 -6.82 -0.65 -13.76
N THR A 91 -7.26 -0.95 -14.98
CA THR A 91 -8.44 -0.31 -15.58
C THR A 91 -9.51 -1.36 -15.77
N PRO A 92 -10.56 -1.38 -14.91
CA PRO A 92 -11.66 -2.33 -15.08
C PRO A 92 -12.53 -1.93 -16.27
N THR A 93 -13.27 -2.90 -16.83
CA THR A 93 -14.24 -2.64 -17.91
C THR A 93 -15.65 -2.38 -17.38
N VAL A 94 -15.96 -2.90 -16.19
CA VAL A 94 -17.24 -2.72 -15.51
C VAL A 94 -17.02 -2.52 -14.01
N VAL A 95 -18.02 -1.99 -13.31
CA VAL A 95 -17.99 -1.90 -11.84
C VAL A 95 -17.97 -3.30 -11.22
N ASP A 96 -17.42 -3.39 -10.01
CA ASP A 96 -17.26 -4.64 -9.25
C ASP A 96 -16.39 -5.71 -9.95
N GLU A 97 -15.64 -5.34 -10.99
CA GLU A 97 -14.64 -6.22 -11.60
C GLU A 97 -13.34 -6.11 -10.84
N TYR A 98 -12.95 -7.20 -10.16
CA TYR A 98 -11.70 -7.24 -9.41
C TYR A 98 -10.53 -7.62 -10.28
N GLY A 99 -9.44 -6.86 -10.17
CA GLY A 99 -8.16 -7.19 -10.77
C GLY A 99 -7.10 -7.27 -9.69
N ASN A 100 -6.20 -8.26 -9.80
CA ASN A 100 -5.09 -8.40 -8.88
C ASN A 100 -4.00 -7.41 -9.22
N VAL A 101 -3.50 -6.70 -8.21
CA VAL A 101 -2.38 -5.78 -8.34
C VAL A 101 -1.31 -6.12 -7.31
N THR A 102 -0.07 -5.99 -7.73
CA THR A 102 1.11 -6.23 -6.89
C THR A 102 2.05 -5.03 -7.01
N SER A 103 2.50 -4.54 -5.88
CA SER A 103 3.42 -3.40 -5.80
C SER A 103 4.57 -3.74 -4.87
N THR A 104 5.78 -3.41 -5.28
CA THR A 104 6.99 -3.66 -4.50
C THR A 104 7.85 -2.40 -4.43
N ALA A 105 8.41 -2.14 -3.26
CA ALA A 105 9.38 -1.06 -3.06
C ALA A 105 10.49 -1.51 -2.12
N LEU A 106 11.70 -1.03 -2.39
CA LEU A 106 12.83 -1.15 -1.49
C LEU A 106 13.01 0.18 -0.76
N ILE A 107 12.95 0.14 0.57
CA ILE A 107 12.96 1.33 1.41
C ILE A 107 14.20 1.33 2.29
N THR A 108 14.96 2.42 2.22
CA THR A 108 16.17 2.62 3.01
C THR A 108 15.88 3.57 4.16
N VAL A 109 16.04 3.08 5.38
CA VAL A 109 15.81 3.85 6.62
C VAL A 109 17.17 4.16 7.24
N PRO A 110 17.53 5.44 7.39
CA PRO A 110 18.80 5.82 8.03
C PRO A 110 18.88 5.33 9.47
N LYS A 111 20.08 5.06 9.93
CA LYS A 111 20.33 4.62 11.31
C LYS A 111 19.73 5.61 12.31
N GLY A 112 18.97 5.09 13.26
CA GLY A 112 18.32 5.87 14.30
C GLY A 112 17.05 6.59 13.87
N CYS A 113 16.66 6.51 12.60
CA CYS A 113 15.41 7.11 12.09
C CYS A 113 14.27 6.11 12.07
N CYS A 114 13.05 6.63 11.90
CA CYS A 114 11.84 5.85 11.69
C CYS A 114 11.11 6.41 10.47
N PHE A 115 10.77 5.54 9.52
CA PHE A 115 9.99 5.94 8.35
C PHE A 115 8.60 5.32 8.41
N SER A 116 7.57 6.15 8.20
CA SER A 116 6.20 5.66 8.04
C SER A 116 5.97 5.25 6.59
N ILE A 117 5.29 4.13 6.41
CA ILE A 117 4.87 3.66 5.09
C ILE A 117 3.38 3.31 5.13
N ALA A 118 2.75 3.37 3.97
CA ALA A 118 1.37 2.95 3.78
C ALA A 118 1.16 2.52 2.33
N VAL A 119 0.16 1.67 2.12
CA VAL A 119 -0.34 1.39 0.76
C VAL A 119 -1.56 2.29 0.56
N ARG A 120 -1.54 3.14 -0.45
CA ARG A 120 -2.60 4.13 -0.69
C ARG A 120 -3.23 3.96 -2.05
N TYR A 121 -4.52 4.28 -2.14
CA TYR A 121 -5.15 4.52 -3.44
C TYR A 121 -4.65 5.87 -3.95
N VAL A 122 -3.95 5.85 -5.09
CA VAL A 122 -3.41 7.06 -5.71
C VAL A 122 -4.02 7.29 -7.07
N ASP A 123 -4.04 8.56 -7.51
CA ASP A 123 -4.58 8.93 -8.81
C ASP A 123 -3.74 8.32 -9.93
N ALA A 124 -4.37 7.48 -10.75
CA ALA A 124 -3.76 6.89 -11.94
C ALA A 124 -4.00 7.73 -13.21
N THR A 125 -4.78 8.81 -13.10
CA THR A 125 -5.18 9.65 -14.22
C THR A 125 -4.33 10.92 -14.33
N THR A 126 -3.21 11.00 -13.63
CA THR A 126 -2.35 12.19 -13.58
C THR A 126 -1.82 12.64 -14.94
N ASP A 127 -1.74 11.72 -15.89
CA ASP A 127 -1.28 12.04 -17.26
C ASP A 127 -2.39 12.57 -18.17
N ASP A 128 -3.65 12.56 -17.70
CA ASP A 128 -4.81 13.06 -18.44
C ASP A 128 -5.59 14.04 -17.54
N PRO A 129 -5.36 15.35 -17.72
CA PRO A 129 -6.01 16.37 -16.88
C PRO A 129 -7.53 16.47 -17.09
N THR A 130 -8.08 15.82 -18.12
CA THR A 130 -9.53 15.84 -18.40
C THR A 130 -10.28 14.72 -17.69
N THR A 131 -9.57 13.72 -17.16
CA THR A 131 -10.15 12.59 -16.47
C THR A 131 -10.10 12.79 -14.97
N VAL A 132 -11.26 12.69 -14.32
CA VAL A 132 -11.36 12.77 -12.85
C VAL A 132 -11.31 11.35 -12.28
N PRO A 133 -10.41 11.05 -11.33
CA PRO A 133 -10.34 9.71 -10.75
C PRO A 133 -11.61 9.39 -9.95
N THR A 134 -11.99 8.12 -9.92
CA THR A 134 -13.10 7.69 -9.05
C THR A 134 -12.73 7.95 -7.59
N PRO A 135 -13.65 8.50 -6.77
CA PRO A 135 -13.30 8.92 -5.41
C PRO A 135 -13.01 7.77 -4.45
N THR A 136 -13.51 6.57 -4.73
CA THR A 136 -13.37 5.41 -3.84
C THR A 136 -13.17 4.15 -4.65
N ILE A 137 -12.31 3.26 -4.15
CA ILE A 137 -12.14 1.90 -4.69
C ILE A 137 -12.47 0.87 -3.62
N GLU A 138 -12.76 -0.35 -4.05
CA GLU A 138 -12.85 -1.51 -3.18
C GLU A 138 -11.55 -2.28 -3.22
N VAL A 139 -11.07 -2.71 -2.04
CA VAL A 139 -9.89 -3.56 -1.91
C VAL A 139 -10.29 -4.83 -1.17
N GLN A 140 -9.92 -5.98 -1.71
CA GLN A 140 -10.21 -7.28 -1.13
C GLN A 140 -8.95 -8.13 -1.10
N ASN A 141 -8.82 -8.97 -0.07
CA ASN A 141 -7.69 -9.89 0.09
C ASN A 141 -6.35 -9.15 0.10
N ALA A 142 -6.28 -8.05 0.84
CA ALA A 142 -5.06 -7.27 0.96
C ALA A 142 -4.00 -8.03 1.76
N ASN A 143 -2.79 -8.09 1.23
CA ASN A 143 -1.64 -8.72 1.85
C ASN A 143 -0.42 -7.81 1.69
N LEU A 144 0.26 -7.54 2.79
CA LEU A 144 1.49 -6.76 2.79
C LEU A 144 2.58 -7.56 3.49
N VAL A 145 3.65 -7.83 2.78
CA VAL A 145 4.84 -8.50 3.32
C VAL A 145 5.95 -7.47 3.44
N ILE A 146 6.53 -7.36 4.63
CA ILE A 146 7.68 -6.50 4.88
C ILE A 146 8.84 -7.39 5.33
N ASP A 147 9.91 -7.37 4.54
CA ASP A 147 11.11 -8.16 4.80
C ASP A 147 12.31 -7.23 4.97
N ARG A 148 13.03 -7.41 6.06
CA ARG A 148 14.29 -6.68 6.25
C ARG A 148 15.41 -7.41 5.53
N VAL A 149 16.01 -6.74 4.54
CA VAL A 149 17.01 -7.35 3.64
C VAL A 149 18.44 -6.91 3.93
N ALA A 150 18.62 -5.91 4.78
CA ALA A 150 19.97 -5.49 5.17
C ALA A 150 19.98 -4.75 6.51
#